data_1a0c35e2d9815e71abd5874e3e0fb395
#
_entry.id   1a0c35e2d9815e71abd5874e3e0fb395
#
_cell.length_a   1.000
_cell.length_b   1.000
_cell.length_c   1.000
_cell.angle_alpha   90.00
_cell.angle_beta   90.00
_cell.angle_gamma   90.00
#
_symmetry.space_group_name_H-M   'P 1'
#
loop_
_entity.id
_entity.type
_entity.pdbx_description
1 polymer ?
#
loop_
_entity_poly.entity_id
_entity_poly.type
_entity_poly.pdbx_seq_one_letter_code
_entity_poly.pdbx_strand_id
1 'polypeptide(L)'
;MNARSTDATELFKDACAGDRAALARLLSLIERGGDDARSVGRLVYPKIGKGYVVGLTGAPGAGKSTLTSALISHVRSLKQEVSVLAIDPSSPFTGGAILGDRVRMQSHATDPGVFIRSMATRGHLGGLSLATSEAVRLLDAVGSPCTLVETVGVGQVEVEIARNADTIVVVVNPGWGDSVQANKAGLLEIADIFVINKADRPGVDQTRRDLEQMLELSDFTSTAWRPMIVTTVGTTGQGADSLWDAINQHRAHAKADGSLAKRREQRLRNELRAIIERRLEHRAREICTGDRWEAIQNEMLSHTRDPWSAADEMLAGIL
;
A
#
# COMPACT_ATOMS: atom_id res chain seq x y z
N MET A 1 22.66 -26.07 -15.94
CA MET A 1 21.60 -25.07 -15.60
C MET A 1 20.81 -25.67 -14.47
N ASN A 2 21.07 -25.24 -13.22
CA ASN A 2 20.31 -25.71 -12.07
C ASN A 2 18.84 -25.31 -12.24
N ALA A 3 17.93 -26.28 -12.10
CA ALA A 3 16.51 -26.01 -12.01
C ALA A 3 16.31 -25.00 -10.87
N ARG A 4 15.82 -23.82 -11.22
CA ARG A 4 15.54 -22.75 -10.23
C ARG A 4 14.47 -23.24 -9.30
N SER A 5 14.80 -23.44 -8.01
CA SER A 5 13.84 -23.87 -7.00
C SER A 5 12.57 -23.01 -7.05
N THR A 6 11.42 -23.67 -6.98
CA THR A 6 10.10 -23.05 -6.80
C THR A 6 9.59 -23.24 -5.39
N ASP A 7 10.36 -23.93 -4.53
CA ASP A 7 10.01 -24.14 -3.12
C ASP A 7 10.13 -22.81 -2.36
N ALA A 8 9.01 -22.38 -1.78
CA ALA A 8 8.93 -21.15 -1.00
C ALA A 8 9.91 -21.14 0.19
N THR A 9 10.22 -22.30 0.78
CA THR A 9 11.13 -22.43 1.93
C THR A 9 12.57 -22.15 1.53
N GLU A 10 13.03 -22.73 0.42
CA GLU A 10 14.39 -22.48 -0.10
C GLU A 10 14.53 -21.02 -0.55
N LEU A 11 13.54 -20.52 -1.32
CA LEU A 11 13.54 -19.11 -1.74
C LEU A 11 13.58 -18.15 -0.55
N PHE A 12 12.87 -18.47 0.54
CA PHE A 12 12.85 -17.61 1.71
C PHE A 12 14.19 -17.63 2.45
N LYS A 13 14.84 -18.79 2.55
CA LYS A 13 16.20 -18.91 3.10
C LYS A 13 17.22 -18.09 2.29
N ASP A 14 17.17 -18.22 0.97
CA ASP A 14 18.05 -17.48 0.07
C ASP A 14 17.80 -15.97 0.14
N ALA A 15 16.54 -15.55 0.19
CA ALA A 15 16.17 -14.14 0.34
C ALA A 15 16.67 -13.56 1.68
N CYS A 16 16.59 -14.31 2.79
CA CYS A 16 17.16 -13.91 4.07
C CYS A 16 18.70 -13.84 4.04
N ALA A 17 19.36 -14.56 3.13
CA ALA A 17 20.79 -14.48 2.88
C ALA A 17 21.19 -13.34 1.90
N GLY A 18 20.22 -12.55 1.44
CA GLY A 18 20.43 -11.38 0.56
C GLY A 18 20.24 -11.67 -0.93
N ASP A 19 19.75 -12.85 -1.34
CA ASP A 19 19.44 -13.11 -2.76
C ASP A 19 18.20 -12.34 -3.21
N ARG A 20 18.43 -11.25 -3.95
CA ARG A 20 17.38 -10.39 -4.51
C ARG A 20 16.52 -11.09 -5.54
N ALA A 21 17.05 -12.09 -6.24
CA ALA A 21 16.27 -12.84 -7.23
C ALA A 21 15.29 -13.79 -6.53
N ALA A 22 15.69 -14.42 -5.42
CA ALA A 22 14.82 -15.22 -4.57
C ALA A 22 13.70 -14.33 -3.97
N LEU A 23 14.05 -13.15 -3.43
CA LEU A 23 13.09 -12.18 -2.91
C LEU A 23 12.07 -11.76 -3.99
N ALA A 24 12.53 -11.44 -5.20
CA ALA A 24 11.65 -11.06 -6.30
C ALA A 24 10.69 -12.20 -6.72
N ARG A 25 11.12 -13.46 -6.62
CA ARG A 25 10.27 -14.62 -6.89
C ARG A 25 9.21 -14.81 -5.80
N LEU A 26 9.57 -14.69 -4.53
CA LEU A 26 8.63 -14.74 -3.41
C LEU A 26 7.54 -13.68 -3.56
N LEU A 27 7.90 -12.45 -3.92
CA LEU A 27 6.93 -11.39 -4.23
C LEU A 27 6.02 -11.77 -5.39
N SER A 28 6.54 -12.43 -6.42
CA SER A 28 5.71 -12.93 -7.53
C SER A 28 4.76 -14.04 -7.10
N LEU A 29 5.12 -14.90 -6.13
CA LEU A 29 4.21 -15.88 -5.51
C LEU A 29 3.08 -15.17 -4.76
N ILE A 30 3.41 -14.15 -3.97
CA ILE A 30 2.44 -13.31 -3.25
C ILE A 30 1.46 -12.64 -4.23
N GLU A 31 1.96 -12.03 -5.31
CA GLU A 31 1.13 -11.38 -6.33
C GLU A 31 0.18 -12.34 -7.04
N ARG A 32 0.57 -13.60 -7.24
CA ARG A 32 -0.30 -14.63 -7.82
C ARG A 32 -1.43 -15.06 -6.89
N GLY A 33 -1.19 -14.96 -5.57
CA GLY A 33 -2.16 -15.41 -4.59
C GLY A 33 -2.25 -16.94 -4.46
N GLY A 34 -3.35 -17.43 -3.90
CA GLY A 34 -3.60 -18.86 -3.76
C GLY A 34 -2.73 -19.53 -2.70
N ASP A 35 -2.45 -20.82 -2.91
CA ASP A 35 -1.70 -21.64 -1.92
C ASP A 35 -0.23 -21.27 -1.84
N ASP A 36 0.35 -20.80 -2.96
CA ASP A 36 1.73 -20.30 -2.98
C ASP A 36 1.90 -19.11 -2.03
N ALA A 37 1.03 -18.10 -2.13
CA ALA A 37 1.06 -16.92 -1.25
C ALA A 37 0.85 -17.32 0.22
N ARG A 38 -0.09 -18.25 0.50
CA ARG A 38 -0.31 -18.77 1.86
C ARG A 38 0.94 -19.46 2.42
N SER A 39 1.65 -20.22 1.59
CA SER A 39 2.88 -20.89 1.98
C SER A 39 3.96 -19.88 2.35
N VAL A 40 4.15 -18.84 1.54
CA VAL A 40 5.04 -17.72 1.86
C VAL A 40 4.62 -17.03 3.15
N GLY A 41 3.34 -16.68 3.31
CA GLY A 41 2.80 -16.02 4.50
C GLY A 41 3.10 -16.78 5.80
N ARG A 42 2.96 -18.12 5.80
CA ARG A 42 3.28 -18.97 6.98
C ARG A 42 4.76 -18.91 7.36
N LEU A 43 5.66 -18.86 6.39
CA LEU A 43 7.11 -18.78 6.61
C LEU A 43 7.53 -17.41 7.15
N VAL A 44 6.91 -16.36 6.63
CA VAL A 44 7.24 -14.96 6.89
C VAL A 44 6.72 -14.49 8.26
N TYR A 45 5.48 -14.83 8.60
CA TYR A 45 4.76 -14.29 9.76
C TYR A 45 5.52 -14.38 11.10
N PRO A 46 6.22 -15.46 11.44
CA PRO A 46 6.97 -15.54 12.69
C PRO A 46 8.20 -14.63 12.79
N LYS A 47 8.60 -13.97 11.69
CA LYS A 47 9.87 -13.20 11.61
C LYS A 47 9.67 -11.69 11.44
N ILE A 48 8.42 -11.23 11.40
CA ILE A 48 8.06 -9.81 11.21
C ILE A 48 8.17 -9.01 12.51
N GLY A 49 8.09 -7.68 12.38
CA GLY A 49 7.88 -6.74 13.50
C GLY A 49 8.99 -5.72 13.71
N LYS A 50 10.07 -5.75 12.93
CA LYS A 50 11.22 -4.82 13.03
C LYS A 50 11.15 -3.68 12.01
N GLY A 51 10.57 -3.94 10.83
CA GLY A 51 10.42 -2.99 9.74
C GLY A 51 9.47 -1.85 10.06
N TYR A 52 9.66 -0.74 9.35
CA TYR A 52 8.80 0.44 9.41
C TYR A 52 8.27 0.76 8.02
N VAL A 53 6.98 1.07 7.92
CA VAL A 53 6.29 1.26 6.64
C VAL A 53 5.86 2.71 6.49
N VAL A 54 6.29 3.34 5.40
CA VAL A 54 5.90 4.71 5.04
C VAL A 54 5.07 4.66 3.75
N GLY A 55 3.83 5.06 3.82
CA GLY A 55 2.94 5.19 2.66
C GLY A 55 3.02 6.59 2.06
N LEU A 56 3.30 6.67 0.76
CA LEU A 56 3.26 7.91 0.00
C LEU A 56 2.03 7.89 -0.91
N THR A 57 1.11 8.82 -0.67
CA THR A 57 -0.13 8.98 -1.44
C THR A 57 -0.33 10.44 -1.87
N GLY A 58 -1.33 10.71 -2.67
CA GLY A 58 -1.64 12.07 -3.14
C GLY A 58 -2.02 12.09 -4.62
N ALA A 59 -2.50 13.22 -5.11
CA ALA A 59 -3.06 13.36 -6.45
C ALA A 59 -2.13 12.89 -7.59
N PRO A 60 -2.69 12.44 -8.71
CA PRO A 60 -1.92 12.20 -9.92
C PRO A 60 -1.11 13.44 -10.29
N GLY A 61 0.14 13.23 -10.72
CA GLY A 61 1.01 14.35 -11.09
C GLY A 61 1.57 15.15 -9.90
N ALA A 62 1.30 14.80 -8.63
CA ALA A 62 1.89 15.46 -7.47
C ALA A 62 3.41 15.28 -7.37
N GLY A 63 3.98 14.33 -8.13
CA GLY A 63 5.42 14.08 -8.16
C GLY A 63 5.88 13.08 -7.11
N LYS A 64 4.98 12.18 -6.67
CA LYS A 64 5.27 11.13 -5.69
C LYS A 64 6.53 10.33 -6.04
N SER A 65 6.60 9.76 -7.24
CA SER A 65 7.74 8.92 -7.66
C SER A 65 9.06 9.68 -7.72
N THR A 66 9.03 10.96 -8.10
CA THR A 66 10.21 11.83 -8.07
C THR A 66 10.63 12.12 -6.62
N LEU A 67 9.67 12.40 -5.74
CA LEU A 67 9.91 12.59 -4.33
C LEU A 67 10.41 11.31 -3.65
N THR A 68 9.83 10.15 -3.99
CA THR A 68 10.31 8.84 -3.53
C THR A 68 11.76 8.62 -3.91
N SER A 69 12.15 8.93 -5.16
CA SER A 69 13.56 8.85 -5.60
C SER A 69 14.47 9.78 -4.80
N ALA A 70 14.05 11.02 -4.54
CA ALA A 70 14.82 11.96 -3.71
C ALA A 70 14.96 11.45 -2.26
N LEU A 71 13.88 10.89 -1.69
CA LEU A 71 13.90 10.32 -0.35
C LEU A 71 14.81 9.10 -0.27
N ILE A 72 14.79 8.20 -1.28
CA ILE A 72 15.73 7.08 -1.38
C ILE A 72 17.18 7.61 -1.36
N SER A 73 17.51 8.61 -2.18
CA SER A 73 18.85 9.22 -2.24
C SER A 73 19.28 9.74 -0.86
N HIS A 74 18.37 10.42 -0.15
CA HIS A 74 18.65 10.93 1.19
C HIS A 74 18.91 9.78 2.18
N VAL A 75 18.02 8.78 2.26
CA VAL A 75 18.15 7.61 3.15
C VAL A 75 19.47 6.86 2.89
N ARG A 76 19.83 6.71 1.60
CA ARG A 76 21.09 6.07 1.21
C ARG A 76 22.33 6.89 1.58
N SER A 77 22.25 8.21 1.55
CA SER A 77 23.34 9.07 2.03
C SER A 77 23.64 8.86 3.53
N LEU A 78 22.62 8.47 4.30
CA LEU A 78 22.72 8.06 5.70
C LEU A 78 23.19 6.60 5.88
N LYS A 79 23.55 5.89 4.78
CA LYS A 79 23.95 4.48 4.75
C LYS A 79 22.86 3.52 5.26
N GLN A 80 21.59 3.94 5.23
CA GLN A 80 20.47 3.10 5.59
C GLN A 80 19.92 2.38 4.35
N GLU A 81 19.43 1.17 4.57
CA GLU A 81 18.76 0.39 3.52
C GLU A 81 17.29 0.76 3.43
N VAL A 82 16.71 0.67 2.22
CA VAL A 82 15.31 0.98 1.96
C VAL A 82 14.74 0.08 0.89
N SER A 83 13.53 -0.41 1.12
CA SER A 83 12.74 -1.11 0.11
C SER A 83 11.60 -0.22 -0.39
N VAL A 84 11.24 -0.37 -1.65
CA VAL A 84 10.15 0.38 -2.29
C VAL A 84 9.18 -0.58 -2.95
N LEU A 85 7.90 -0.46 -2.62
CA LEU A 85 6.79 -1.09 -3.31
C LEU A 85 6.02 0.00 -4.06
N ALA A 86 6.16 0.04 -5.38
CA ALA A 86 5.39 0.93 -6.24
C ALA A 86 4.12 0.20 -6.69
N ILE A 87 2.97 0.72 -6.31
CA ILE A 87 1.67 0.10 -6.58
C ILE A 87 1.06 0.79 -7.80
N ASP A 88 1.13 0.11 -8.94
CA ASP A 88 0.65 0.62 -10.21
C ASP A 88 -0.73 0.07 -10.58
N PRO A 89 -1.58 0.85 -11.27
CA PRO A 89 -2.77 0.29 -11.89
C PRO A 89 -2.36 -0.76 -12.91
N SER A 90 -3.13 -1.85 -12.98
CA SER A 90 -2.90 -2.89 -13.98
C SER A 90 -3.15 -2.33 -15.38
N SER A 91 -2.28 -2.69 -16.31
CA SER A 91 -2.55 -2.48 -17.73
C SER A 91 -3.80 -3.26 -18.15
N PRO A 92 -4.81 -2.63 -18.77
CA PRO A 92 -5.99 -3.34 -19.25
C PRO A 92 -5.67 -4.38 -20.34
N PHE A 93 -4.49 -4.28 -20.98
CA PHE A 93 -4.07 -5.16 -22.05
C PHE A 93 -3.20 -6.32 -21.58
N THR A 94 -2.33 -6.11 -20.60
CA THR A 94 -1.34 -7.12 -20.18
C THR A 94 -1.58 -7.66 -18.76
N GLY A 95 -2.44 -7.01 -17.99
CA GLY A 95 -2.67 -7.31 -16.56
C GLY A 95 -1.45 -7.07 -15.65
N GLY A 96 -0.34 -6.58 -16.23
CA GLY A 96 0.88 -6.23 -15.49
C GLY A 96 0.94 -4.77 -15.09
N ALA A 97 1.89 -4.40 -14.22
CA ALA A 97 2.13 -3.01 -13.82
C ALA A 97 2.53 -2.15 -15.03
N ILE A 98 2.03 -0.93 -15.09
CA ILE A 98 2.41 0.04 -16.12
C ILE A 98 3.80 0.56 -15.75
N LEU A 99 4.82 0.26 -16.58
CA LEU A 99 6.25 0.44 -16.31
C LEU A 99 6.74 1.90 -16.08
N GLY A 100 5.85 2.89 -16.03
CA GLY A 100 6.21 4.31 -15.93
C GLY A 100 7.06 4.68 -14.72
N ASP A 101 6.83 4.06 -13.57
CA ASP A 101 7.54 4.41 -12.33
C ASP A 101 8.90 3.72 -12.21
N ARG A 102 9.09 2.56 -12.83
CA ARG A 102 10.40 1.91 -12.91
C ARG A 102 11.45 2.78 -13.59
N VAL A 103 11.06 3.54 -14.62
CA VAL A 103 11.98 4.43 -15.36
C VAL A 103 12.47 5.58 -14.45
N ARG A 104 11.63 6.08 -13.56
CA ARG A 104 11.97 7.20 -12.67
C ARG A 104 12.89 6.83 -11.51
N MET A 105 12.94 5.55 -11.14
CA MET A 105 13.78 5.03 -10.05
C MET A 105 14.96 4.19 -10.55
N GLN A 106 15.23 4.18 -11.87
CA GLN A 106 16.33 3.42 -12.46
C GLN A 106 17.71 3.78 -11.90
N SER A 107 17.90 5.03 -11.47
CA SER A 107 19.13 5.48 -10.84
C SER A 107 19.51 4.71 -9.56
N HIS A 108 18.53 4.09 -8.90
CA HIS A 108 18.73 3.32 -7.68
C HIS A 108 18.77 1.80 -7.90
N ALA A 109 18.55 1.32 -9.13
CA ALA A 109 18.41 -0.10 -9.44
C ALA A 109 19.70 -0.92 -9.16
N THR A 110 20.85 -0.27 -9.23
CA THR A 110 22.18 -0.87 -9.00
C THR A 110 22.69 -0.72 -7.57
N ASP A 111 22.03 0.09 -6.72
CA ASP A 111 22.42 0.25 -5.33
C ASP A 111 22.04 -1.03 -4.52
N PRO A 112 23.01 -1.70 -3.89
CA PRO A 112 22.76 -2.91 -3.10
C PRO A 112 21.86 -2.66 -1.88
N GLY A 113 21.82 -1.44 -1.35
CA GLY A 113 20.98 -1.07 -0.21
C GLY A 113 19.57 -0.61 -0.60
N VAL A 114 19.18 -0.71 -1.89
CA VAL A 114 17.85 -0.34 -2.36
C VAL A 114 17.19 -1.52 -3.05
N PHE A 115 16.00 -1.90 -2.61
CA PHE A 115 15.18 -2.90 -3.31
C PHE A 115 13.90 -2.24 -3.84
N ILE A 116 13.63 -2.34 -5.14
CA ILE A 116 12.44 -1.74 -5.77
C ILE A 116 11.61 -2.81 -6.47
N ARG A 117 10.31 -2.84 -6.18
CA ARG A 117 9.34 -3.72 -6.82
C ARG A 117 8.09 -2.96 -7.21
N SER A 118 7.67 -3.03 -8.48
CA SER A 118 6.34 -2.62 -8.90
C SER A 118 5.37 -3.78 -8.78
N MET A 119 4.19 -3.51 -8.20
CA MET A 119 3.09 -4.46 -8.04
C MET A 119 1.87 -3.96 -8.80
N ALA A 120 1.15 -4.86 -9.48
CA ALA A 120 -0.03 -4.52 -10.27
C ALA A 120 -1.33 -4.76 -9.50
N THR A 121 -2.33 -3.86 -9.68
CA THR A 121 -3.64 -3.95 -8.99
C THR A 121 -4.52 -5.12 -9.44
N ARG A 122 -4.29 -5.70 -10.61
CA ARG A 122 -5.04 -6.82 -11.23
C ARG A 122 -6.57 -6.74 -11.11
N GLY A 123 -7.13 -5.54 -11.12
CA GLY A 123 -8.58 -5.31 -11.20
C GLY A 123 -9.40 -5.58 -9.92
N HIS A 124 -8.80 -6.03 -8.83
CA HIS A 124 -9.50 -6.28 -7.56
C HIS A 124 -8.86 -5.45 -6.43
N LEU A 125 -9.53 -4.38 -6.01
CA LEU A 125 -9.09 -3.49 -4.95
C LEU A 125 -8.71 -4.24 -3.66
N GLY A 126 -9.59 -5.08 -3.13
CA GLY A 126 -9.32 -5.86 -1.91
C GLY A 126 -8.18 -6.89 -2.06
N GLY A 127 -7.94 -7.43 -3.27
CA GLY A 127 -6.85 -8.35 -3.55
C GLY A 127 -5.47 -7.68 -3.50
N LEU A 128 -5.38 -6.41 -3.90
CA LEU A 128 -4.13 -5.65 -3.84
C LEU A 128 -3.73 -5.29 -2.41
N SER A 129 -4.69 -4.91 -1.59
CA SER A 129 -4.45 -4.60 -0.18
C SER A 129 -3.81 -5.79 0.54
N LEU A 130 -4.33 -7.00 0.32
CA LEU A 130 -3.77 -8.24 0.89
C LEU A 130 -2.36 -8.54 0.35
N ALA A 131 -2.16 -8.48 -0.97
CA ALA A 131 -0.85 -8.75 -1.58
C ALA A 131 0.20 -7.72 -1.14
N THR A 132 -0.19 -6.44 -0.98
CA THR A 132 0.70 -5.39 -0.46
C THR A 132 1.07 -5.65 0.99
N SER A 133 0.11 -6.02 1.85
CA SER A 133 0.37 -6.36 3.24
C SER A 133 1.33 -7.55 3.37
N GLU A 134 1.13 -8.59 2.55
CA GLU A 134 2.01 -9.77 2.51
C GLU A 134 3.42 -9.42 1.99
N ALA A 135 3.51 -8.56 0.96
CA ALA A 135 4.79 -8.09 0.42
C ALA A 135 5.57 -7.26 1.43
N VAL A 136 4.91 -6.35 2.14
CA VAL A 136 5.52 -5.56 3.23
C VAL A 136 6.05 -6.48 4.33
N ARG A 137 5.28 -7.51 4.74
CA ARG A 137 5.73 -8.49 5.73
C ARG A 137 6.94 -9.30 5.26
N LEU A 138 6.95 -9.69 3.98
CA LEU A 138 8.11 -10.40 3.41
C LEU A 138 9.36 -9.53 3.47
N LEU A 139 9.27 -8.25 3.11
CA LEU A 139 10.38 -7.30 3.20
C LEU A 139 10.87 -7.11 4.64
N ASP A 140 9.95 -6.97 5.60
CA ASP A 140 10.29 -6.91 7.03
C ASP A 140 11.00 -8.20 7.49
N ALA A 141 10.48 -9.38 7.13
CA ALA A 141 11.03 -10.66 7.52
C ALA A 141 12.42 -10.95 6.95
N VAL A 142 12.76 -10.44 5.77
CA VAL A 142 14.11 -10.53 5.19
C VAL A 142 15.05 -9.43 5.70
N GLY A 143 14.58 -8.57 6.61
CA GLY A 143 15.40 -7.60 7.32
C GLY A 143 15.39 -6.16 6.78
N SER A 144 14.47 -5.80 5.85
CA SER A 144 14.35 -4.42 5.41
C SER A 144 13.92 -3.49 6.55
N PRO A 145 14.75 -2.48 6.93
CA PRO A 145 14.46 -1.63 8.07
C PRO A 145 13.33 -0.61 7.79
N CYS A 146 13.17 -0.24 6.52
CA CYS A 146 12.16 0.72 6.07
C CYS A 146 11.63 0.31 4.69
N THR A 147 10.30 0.29 4.57
CA THR A 147 9.61 0.06 3.29
C THR A 147 8.78 1.29 2.92
N LEU A 148 9.09 1.89 1.79
CA LEU A 148 8.27 2.94 1.18
C LEU A 148 7.21 2.28 0.29
N VAL A 149 5.94 2.56 0.52
CA VAL A 149 4.83 2.09 -0.32
C VAL A 149 4.27 3.29 -1.06
N GLU A 150 4.51 3.35 -2.36
CA GLU A 150 4.05 4.44 -3.21
C GLU A 150 2.81 4.02 -4.00
N THR A 151 1.79 4.87 -4.00
CA THR A 151 0.57 4.68 -4.78
C THR A 151 0.58 5.52 -6.05
N VAL A 152 0.12 4.95 -7.16
CA VAL A 152 -0.14 5.72 -8.38
C VAL A 152 -1.58 6.22 -8.35
N GLY A 153 -1.74 7.50 -8.05
CA GLY A 153 -2.91 8.32 -7.83
C GLY A 153 -4.20 8.01 -8.60
N VAL A 154 -4.97 7.01 -8.18
CA VAL A 154 -6.27 6.67 -8.79
C VAL A 154 -7.33 6.35 -7.72
N GLY A 155 -7.68 7.33 -6.90
CA GLY A 155 -8.90 7.27 -6.07
C GLY A 155 -8.82 6.38 -4.82
N GLN A 156 -9.78 5.48 -4.60
CA GLN A 156 -9.93 4.70 -3.35
C GLN A 156 -8.73 3.80 -3.00
N VAL A 157 -7.96 3.36 -4.00
CA VAL A 157 -6.72 2.57 -3.81
C VAL A 157 -5.72 3.31 -2.92
N GLU A 158 -5.67 4.63 -3.01
CA GLU A 158 -4.77 5.48 -2.23
C GLU A 158 -5.05 5.40 -0.74
N VAL A 159 -6.31 5.43 -0.34
CA VAL A 159 -6.73 5.34 1.07
C VAL A 159 -6.46 3.94 1.63
N GLU A 160 -6.70 2.90 0.83
CA GLU A 160 -6.56 1.52 1.25
C GLU A 160 -5.10 1.13 1.48
N ILE A 161 -4.20 1.59 0.61
CA ILE A 161 -2.76 1.34 0.73
C ILE A 161 -2.15 2.17 1.85
N ALA A 162 -2.62 3.43 2.01
CA ALA A 162 -2.19 4.27 3.11
C ALA A 162 -2.51 3.62 4.47
N ARG A 163 -3.64 2.94 4.62
CA ARG A 163 -4.00 2.19 5.84
C ARG A 163 -3.00 1.08 6.19
N ASN A 164 -2.19 0.62 5.25
CA ASN A 164 -1.15 -0.38 5.48
C ASN A 164 0.19 0.22 5.95
N ALA A 165 0.30 1.54 6.05
CA ALA A 165 1.51 2.24 6.47
C ALA A 165 1.51 2.55 7.98
N ASP A 166 2.71 2.65 8.55
CA ASP A 166 2.94 3.12 9.91
C ASP A 166 2.97 4.66 9.97
N THR A 167 3.45 5.31 8.89
CA THR A 167 3.35 6.76 8.63
C THR A 167 2.73 6.97 7.25
N ILE A 168 1.78 7.88 7.15
CA ILE A 168 1.13 8.26 5.89
C ILE A 168 1.57 9.66 5.49
N VAL A 169 2.23 9.76 4.34
CA VAL A 169 2.67 11.01 3.73
C VAL A 169 1.72 11.34 2.57
N VAL A 170 1.01 12.45 2.69
CA VAL A 170 0.12 12.95 1.63
C VAL A 170 0.84 14.05 0.84
N VAL A 171 1.08 13.80 -0.44
CA VAL A 171 1.78 14.71 -1.34
C VAL A 171 0.80 15.55 -2.14
N VAL A 172 0.92 16.86 -2.00
CA VAL A 172 0.13 17.87 -2.71
C VAL A 172 1.02 18.79 -3.54
N ASN A 173 0.44 19.56 -4.45
CA ASN A 173 1.12 20.59 -5.24
C ASN A 173 0.64 21.99 -4.86
N PRO A 174 1.40 23.04 -5.15
CA PRO A 174 0.89 24.41 -5.15
C PRO A 174 -0.36 24.54 -6.04
N GLY A 175 -1.40 25.25 -5.55
CA GLY A 175 -2.69 25.38 -6.23
C GLY A 175 -3.65 24.20 -6.04
N TRP A 176 -3.36 23.29 -5.11
CA TRP A 176 -4.20 22.13 -4.80
C TRP A 176 -5.61 22.51 -4.28
N GLY A 177 -5.79 23.77 -3.84
CA GLY A 177 -7.03 24.30 -3.26
C GLY A 177 -8.26 24.23 -4.17
N ASP A 178 -8.11 24.46 -5.47
CA ASP A 178 -9.24 24.75 -6.39
C ASP A 178 -9.89 23.51 -7.03
N SER A 179 -9.19 22.39 -7.15
CA SER A 179 -9.63 21.30 -8.04
C SER A 179 -10.18 20.02 -7.37
N VAL A 180 -10.19 19.89 -6.02
CA VAL A 180 -10.41 18.58 -5.41
C VAL A 180 -11.24 18.62 -4.11
N GLN A 181 -12.40 19.27 -4.09
CA GLN A 181 -13.23 19.30 -2.88
C GLN A 181 -13.80 17.93 -2.44
N ALA A 182 -14.06 17.00 -3.35
CA ALA A 182 -14.68 15.70 -3.02
C ALA A 182 -13.69 14.63 -2.52
N ASN A 183 -12.44 14.62 -3.01
CA ASN A 183 -11.42 13.65 -2.57
C ASN A 183 -10.60 14.13 -1.37
N LYS A 184 -10.77 15.38 -0.95
CA LYS A 184 -9.98 16.01 0.12
C LYS A 184 -10.27 15.37 1.49
N ALA A 185 -11.51 15.15 1.85
CA ALA A 185 -11.89 14.71 3.19
C ALA A 185 -11.21 13.40 3.60
N GLY A 186 -11.22 12.38 2.74
CA GLY A 186 -10.64 11.07 3.07
C GLY A 186 -9.12 11.04 3.18
N LEU A 187 -8.39 11.82 2.35
CA LEU A 187 -6.92 11.89 2.42
C LEU A 187 -6.44 12.73 3.62
N LEU A 188 -7.25 13.70 4.02
CA LEU A 188 -6.95 14.59 5.12
C LEU A 188 -7.05 13.89 6.48
N GLU A 189 -8.04 13.00 6.61
CA GLU A 189 -8.27 12.24 7.85
C GLU A 189 -7.18 11.19 8.13
N ILE A 190 -6.44 10.77 7.09
CA ILE A 190 -5.43 9.72 7.21
C ILE A 190 -3.99 10.23 7.26
N ALA A 191 -3.73 11.51 6.93
CA ALA A 191 -2.39 12.04 6.82
C ALA A 191 -1.69 12.18 8.18
N ASP A 192 -0.49 11.64 8.28
CA ASP A 192 0.43 11.93 9.38
C ASP A 192 1.38 13.10 9.03
N ILE A 193 1.68 13.26 7.72
CA ILE A 193 2.53 14.34 7.20
C ILE A 193 1.96 14.82 5.87
N PHE A 194 1.88 16.13 5.70
CA PHE A 194 1.62 16.75 4.40
C PHE A 194 2.91 17.21 3.75
N VAL A 195 3.06 16.93 2.46
CA VAL A 195 4.18 17.41 1.67
C VAL A 195 3.66 18.30 0.55
N ILE A 196 4.03 19.57 0.57
CA ILE A 196 3.84 20.47 -0.57
C ILE A 196 5.04 20.29 -1.49
N ASN A 197 4.90 19.41 -2.48
CA ASN A 197 5.95 19.15 -3.46
C ASN A 197 5.91 20.19 -4.59
N LYS A 198 6.99 20.29 -5.38
CA LYS A 198 7.20 21.34 -6.39
C LYS A 198 7.15 22.74 -5.78
N ALA A 199 7.81 22.90 -4.63
CA ALA A 199 7.85 24.15 -3.89
C ALA A 199 8.67 25.27 -4.58
N ASP A 200 9.25 24.96 -5.73
CA ASP A 200 9.83 25.91 -6.70
C ASP A 200 8.75 26.67 -7.51
N ARG A 201 7.48 26.28 -7.41
CA ARG A 201 6.36 26.89 -8.13
C ARG A 201 5.63 27.94 -7.27
N PRO A 202 4.98 28.93 -7.88
CA PRO A 202 4.15 29.88 -7.14
C PRO A 202 2.96 29.20 -6.48
N GLY A 203 2.45 29.78 -5.38
CA GLY A 203 1.26 29.29 -4.67
C GLY A 203 1.54 28.38 -3.46
N VAL A 204 2.80 28.12 -3.11
CA VAL A 204 3.21 27.33 -1.94
C VAL A 204 2.64 27.88 -0.64
N ASP A 205 2.78 29.20 -0.41
CA ASP A 205 2.33 29.84 0.82
C ASP A 205 0.81 29.81 0.96
N GLN A 206 0.07 29.90 -0.16
CA GLN A 206 -1.38 29.75 -0.14
C GLN A 206 -1.77 28.32 0.21
N THR A 207 -1.16 27.33 -0.45
CA THR A 207 -1.42 25.90 -0.15
C THR A 207 -1.08 25.56 1.29
N ARG A 208 -0.01 26.13 1.85
CA ARG A 208 0.34 25.97 3.27
C ARG A 208 -0.75 26.52 4.18
N ARG A 209 -1.20 27.77 3.96
CA ARG A 209 -2.28 28.37 4.73
C ARG A 209 -3.56 27.55 4.68
N ASP A 210 -3.92 27.07 3.49
CA ASP A 210 -5.12 26.24 3.31
C ASP A 210 -5.03 24.94 4.13
N LEU A 211 -3.87 24.29 4.15
CA LEU A 211 -3.62 23.10 4.97
C LEU A 211 -3.63 23.42 6.47
N GLU A 212 -3.01 24.53 6.89
CA GLU A 212 -2.99 24.97 8.29
C GLU A 212 -4.40 25.27 8.81
N GLN A 213 -5.21 26.04 8.04
CA GLN A 213 -6.61 26.30 8.37
C GLN A 213 -7.44 25.04 8.51
N MET A 214 -7.21 24.09 7.63
CA MET A 214 -7.91 22.79 7.68
C MET A 214 -7.52 21.99 8.93
N LEU A 215 -6.23 21.97 9.28
CA LEU A 215 -5.76 21.32 10.50
C LEU A 215 -6.28 22.02 11.77
N GLU A 216 -6.55 23.32 11.73
CA GLU A 216 -7.15 24.07 12.83
C GLU A 216 -8.63 23.72 13.06
N LEU A 217 -9.34 23.28 12.01
CA LEU A 217 -10.73 22.82 12.11
C LEU A 217 -10.85 21.41 12.72
N SER A 218 -9.73 20.71 12.87
CA SER A 218 -9.68 19.37 13.46
C SER A 218 -9.38 19.45 14.95
N ASP A 219 -10.18 18.77 15.77
CA ASP A 219 -9.98 18.71 17.23
C ASP A 219 -8.82 17.76 17.57
N PHE A 220 -7.61 18.29 17.65
CA PHE A 220 -6.46 17.55 18.18
C PHE A 220 -6.40 17.69 19.70
N THR A 221 -6.36 16.57 20.42
CA THR A 221 -6.02 16.60 21.85
C THR A 221 -4.57 17.04 22.03
N SER A 222 -4.22 17.59 23.18
CA SER A 222 -2.87 18.11 23.46
C SER A 222 -1.74 17.07 23.34
N THR A 223 -2.09 15.79 23.39
CA THR A 223 -1.16 14.65 23.27
C THR A 223 -1.20 13.97 21.92
N ALA A 224 -2.16 14.32 21.04
CA ALA A 224 -2.28 13.73 19.73
C ALA A 224 -1.21 14.26 18.76
N TRP A 225 -0.78 13.42 17.84
CA TRP A 225 0.07 13.86 16.73
C TRP A 225 -0.69 14.86 15.84
N ARG A 226 -0.15 16.06 15.70
CA ARG A 226 -0.64 17.03 14.70
C ARG A 226 0.17 16.86 13.42
N PRO A 227 -0.47 16.62 12.25
CA PRO A 227 0.23 16.45 11.01
C PRO A 227 1.17 17.61 10.68
N MET A 228 2.42 17.29 10.34
CA MET A 228 3.43 18.29 9.93
C MET A 228 3.25 18.62 8.46
N ILE A 229 3.58 19.88 8.09
CA ILE A 229 3.58 20.36 6.71
C ILE A 229 5.03 20.63 6.29
N VAL A 230 5.53 19.84 5.33
CA VAL A 230 6.89 19.93 4.79
C VAL A 230 6.83 20.42 3.33
N THR A 231 7.77 21.25 2.91
CA THR A 231 7.93 21.67 1.52
C THR A 231 9.09 20.94 0.86
N THR A 232 8.90 20.49 -0.38
CA THR A 232 9.93 19.76 -1.12
C THR A 232 9.99 20.18 -2.58
N VAL A 233 11.18 20.02 -3.19
CA VAL A 233 11.39 20.07 -4.63
C VAL A 233 11.97 18.71 -5.04
N GLY A 234 11.12 17.76 -5.39
CA GLY A 234 11.51 16.37 -5.64
C GLY A 234 12.56 16.21 -6.75
N THR A 235 12.61 17.13 -7.72
CA THR A 235 13.59 17.09 -8.83
C THR A 235 15.02 17.44 -8.39
N THR A 236 15.17 18.26 -7.35
CA THR A 236 16.48 18.66 -6.81
C THR A 236 16.86 17.93 -5.53
N GLY A 237 15.87 17.27 -4.90
CA GLY A 237 16.03 16.65 -3.59
C GLY A 237 15.90 17.61 -2.41
N GLN A 238 15.65 18.91 -2.66
CA GLN A 238 15.46 19.90 -1.60
C GLN A 238 14.27 19.51 -0.71
N GLY A 239 14.48 19.53 0.63
CA GLY A 239 13.49 19.18 1.63
C GLY A 239 13.28 17.68 1.85
N ALA A 240 14.04 16.79 1.15
CA ALA A 240 13.98 15.35 1.40
C ALA A 240 14.51 14.98 2.81
N ASP A 241 15.50 15.69 3.31
CA ASP A 241 16.02 15.64 4.68
C ASP A 241 14.93 16.01 5.70
N SER A 242 14.29 17.16 5.51
CA SER A 242 13.20 17.62 6.38
C SER A 242 12.00 16.66 6.39
N LEU A 243 11.70 16.03 5.24
CA LEU A 243 10.66 15.01 5.17
C LEU A 243 11.08 13.74 5.94
N TRP A 244 12.34 13.31 5.80
CA TRP A 244 12.83 12.14 6.54
C TRP A 244 12.84 12.39 8.05
N ASP A 245 13.20 13.59 8.46
CA ASP A 245 13.15 14.01 9.87
C ASP A 245 11.71 14.01 10.41
N ALA A 246 10.74 14.53 9.64
CA ALA A 246 9.33 14.49 10.01
C ALA A 246 8.81 13.05 10.15
N ILE A 247 9.19 12.14 9.25
CA ILE A 247 8.85 10.71 9.33
C ILE A 247 9.43 10.09 10.61
N ASN A 248 10.69 10.39 10.94
CA ASN A 248 11.32 9.88 12.16
C ASN A 248 10.70 10.47 13.44
N GLN A 249 10.30 11.74 13.43
CA GLN A 249 9.59 12.37 14.55
C GLN A 249 8.22 11.73 14.77
N HIS A 250 7.44 11.51 13.68
CA HIS A 250 6.17 10.79 13.78
C HIS A 250 6.37 9.37 14.33
N ARG A 251 7.38 8.64 13.81
CA ARG A 251 7.73 7.30 14.30
C ARG A 251 8.05 7.27 15.79
N ALA A 252 8.82 8.25 16.26
CA ALA A 252 9.19 8.36 17.67
C ALA A 252 7.96 8.66 18.54
N HIS A 253 7.12 9.61 18.12
CA HIS A 253 5.86 9.95 18.80
C HIS A 253 4.92 8.74 18.87
N ALA A 254 4.64 8.09 17.72
CA ALA A 254 3.73 6.96 17.65
C ALA A 254 4.18 5.72 18.44
N LYS A 255 5.51 5.58 18.66
CA LYS A 255 6.05 4.58 19.59
C LYS A 255 5.82 4.98 21.04
N ALA A 256 6.04 6.24 21.38
CA ALA A 256 5.97 6.74 22.76
C ALA A 256 4.53 6.74 23.30
N ASP A 257 3.55 7.11 22.47
CA ASP A 257 2.12 7.15 22.87
C ASP A 257 1.39 5.82 22.66
N GLY A 258 2.05 4.81 22.06
CA GLY A 258 1.49 3.49 21.78
C GLY A 258 0.54 3.43 20.58
N SER A 259 0.36 4.52 19.84
CA SER A 259 -0.52 4.56 18.65
C SER A 259 -0.02 3.68 17.52
N LEU A 260 1.31 3.49 17.38
CA LEU A 260 1.91 2.55 16.42
C LEU A 260 1.43 1.12 16.66
N ALA A 261 1.45 0.66 17.90
CA ALA A 261 1.01 -0.70 18.25
C ALA A 261 -0.49 -0.89 17.98
N LYS A 262 -1.32 0.09 18.38
CA LYS A 262 -2.77 0.08 18.12
C LYS A 262 -3.08 0.07 16.61
N ARG A 263 -2.37 0.89 15.82
CA ARG A 263 -2.52 0.94 14.35
C ARG A 263 -2.17 -0.40 13.70
N ARG A 264 -1.09 -1.05 14.14
CA ARG A 264 -0.68 -2.38 13.66
C ARG A 264 -1.67 -3.48 14.05
N GLU A 265 -2.19 -3.46 15.28
CA GLU A 265 -3.23 -4.38 15.74
C GLU A 265 -4.52 -4.22 14.92
N GLN A 266 -4.99 -2.99 14.71
CA GLN A 266 -6.18 -2.73 13.92
C GLN A 266 -6.01 -3.20 12.46
N ARG A 267 -4.83 -3.02 11.90
CA ARG A 267 -4.46 -3.53 10.56
C ARG A 267 -4.60 -5.05 10.47
N LEU A 268 -4.06 -5.77 11.45
CA LEU A 268 -4.19 -7.24 11.49
C LEU A 268 -5.64 -7.71 11.60
N ARG A 269 -6.46 -7.02 12.41
CA ARG A 269 -7.89 -7.30 12.51
C ARG A 269 -8.63 -7.07 11.19
N ASN A 270 -8.34 -5.96 10.53
CA ASN A 270 -8.95 -5.62 9.23
C ASN A 270 -8.51 -6.62 8.16
N GLU A 271 -7.26 -7.03 8.15
CA GLU A 271 -6.73 -8.03 7.23
C GLU A 271 -7.39 -9.40 7.43
N LEU A 272 -7.53 -9.86 8.67
CA LEU A 272 -8.23 -11.11 8.96
C LEU A 272 -9.67 -11.07 8.44
N ARG A 273 -10.38 -9.96 8.64
CA ARG A 273 -11.74 -9.78 8.11
C ARG A 273 -11.73 -9.84 6.58
N ALA A 274 -10.84 -9.11 5.91
CA ALA A 274 -10.73 -9.12 4.45
C ALA A 274 -10.41 -10.51 3.88
N ILE A 275 -9.58 -11.29 4.57
CA ILE A 275 -9.30 -12.69 4.18
C ILE A 275 -10.55 -13.55 4.30
N ILE A 276 -11.32 -13.41 5.38
CA ILE A 276 -12.57 -14.16 5.59
C ILE A 276 -13.58 -13.79 4.51
N GLU A 277 -13.83 -12.50 4.30
CA GLU A 277 -14.74 -11.98 3.27
C GLU A 277 -14.39 -12.54 1.89
N ARG A 278 -13.13 -12.48 1.50
CA ARG A 278 -12.65 -13.01 0.20
C ARG A 278 -12.85 -14.53 0.07
N ARG A 279 -12.67 -15.28 1.15
CA ARG A 279 -12.91 -16.73 1.15
C ARG A 279 -14.40 -17.06 1.01
N LEU A 280 -15.25 -16.28 1.69
CA LEU A 280 -16.71 -16.40 1.54
C LEU A 280 -17.18 -16.02 0.13
N GLU A 281 -16.66 -14.94 -0.45
CA GLU A 281 -16.94 -14.57 -1.85
C GLU A 281 -16.52 -15.67 -2.84
N HIS A 282 -15.34 -16.25 -2.62
CA HIS A 282 -14.88 -17.36 -3.47
C HIS A 282 -15.83 -18.54 -3.38
N ARG A 283 -16.23 -18.90 -2.17
CA ARG A 283 -17.18 -19.99 -1.93
C ARG A 283 -18.54 -19.68 -2.54
N ALA A 284 -19.02 -18.45 -2.41
CA ALA A 284 -20.27 -17.99 -3.05
C ALA A 284 -20.22 -18.16 -4.57
N ARG A 285 -19.09 -17.80 -5.20
CA ARG A 285 -18.93 -17.99 -6.66
C ARG A 285 -18.97 -19.46 -7.08
N GLU A 286 -18.42 -20.37 -6.27
CA GLU A 286 -18.45 -21.80 -6.56
C GLU A 286 -19.88 -22.35 -6.57
N ILE A 287 -20.73 -21.88 -5.67
CA ILE A 287 -22.14 -22.32 -5.60
C ILE A 287 -23.04 -21.64 -6.66
N CYS A 288 -22.65 -20.46 -7.15
CA CYS A 288 -23.36 -19.78 -8.24
C CYS A 288 -23.00 -20.36 -9.62
N THR A 289 -22.84 -21.68 -9.72
CA THR A 289 -22.56 -22.42 -10.95
C THR A 289 -23.26 -23.77 -10.95
N GLY A 290 -23.43 -24.34 -12.15
CA GLY A 290 -24.00 -25.69 -12.34
C GLY A 290 -25.54 -25.73 -12.33
N ASP A 291 -26.07 -26.95 -12.50
CA ASP A 291 -27.48 -27.22 -12.79
C ASP A 291 -28.44 -26.63 -11.74
N ARG A 292 -28.06 -26.66 -10.46
CA ARG A 292 -28.88 -26.10 -9.37
C ARG A 292 -29.02 -24.59 -9.48
N TRP A 293 -27.92 -23.90 -9.79
CA TRP A 293 -27.90 -22.45 -10.02
C TRP A 293 -28.78 -22.06 -11.21
N GLU A 294 -28.66 -22.82 -12.33
CA GLU A 294 -29.46 -22.59 -13.53
C GLU A 294 -30.96 -22.85 -13.28
N ALA A 295 -31.31 -23.89 -12.52
CA ALA A 295 -32.69 -24.20 -12.15
C ALA A 295 -33.32 -23.04 -11.34
N ILE A 296 -32.62 -22.56 -10.31
CA ILE A 296 -33.07 -21.43 -9.47
C ILE A 296 -33.19 -20.14 -10.29
N GLN A 297 -32.26 -19.86 -11.20
CA GLN A 297 -32.37 -18.72 -12.11
C GLN A 297 -33.63 -18.79 -12.98
N ASN A 298 -33.98 -19.96 -13.51
CA ASN A 298 -35.19 -20.16 -14.31
C ASN A 298 -36.46 -19.94 -13.48
N GLU A 299 -36.50 -20.38 -12.22
CA GLU A 299 -37.61 -20.10 -11.31
C GLU A 299 -37.75 -18.62 -11.00
N MET A 300 -36.64 -17.87 -10.84
CA MET A 300 -36.67 -16.42 -10.67
C MET A 300 -37.18 -15.70 -11.94
N LEU A 301 -36.68 -16.10 -13.11
CA LEU A 301 -37.11 -15.53 -14.39
C LEU A 301 -38.58 -15.78 -14.68
N SER A 302 -39.15 -16.92 -14.24
CA SER A 302 -40.56 -17.24 -14.34
C SER A 302 -41.40 -16.64 -13.21
N HIS A 303 -40.83 -15.83 -12.32
CA HIS A 303 -41.48 -15.21 -11.16
C HIS A 303 -42.10 -16.21 -10.18
N THR A 304 -41.67 -17.46 -10.17
CA THR A 304 -42.15 -18.50 -9.23
C THR A 304 -41.39 -18.50 -7.91
N ARG A 305 -40.21 -17.84 -7.88
CA ARG A 305 -39.37 -17.68 -6.68
C ARG A 305 -38.83 -16.27 -6.61
N ASP A 306 -38.77 -15.71 -5.41
CA ASP A 306 -38.13 -14.43 -5.16
C ASP A 306 -36.60 -14.60 -4.89
N PRO A 307 -35.78 -13.53 -5.10
CA PRO A 307 -34.34 -13.60 -4.94
C PRO A 307 -33.86 -13.96 -3.53
N TRP A 308 -34.60 -13.59 -2.49
CA TRP A 308 -34.21 -13.89 -1.10
C TRP A 308 -34.36 -15.37 -0.79
N SER A 309 -35.51 -15.96 -1.09
CA SER A 309 -35.76 -17.41 -0.95
C SER A 309 -34.80 -18.24 -1.81
N ALA A 310 -34.43 -17.74 -2.98
CA ALA A 310 -33.42 -18.36 -3.84
C ALA A 310 -32.02 -18.36 -3.19
N ALA A 311 -31.63 -17.22 -2.62
CA ALA A 311 -30.37 -17.09 -1.93
C ALA A 311 -30.31 -17.98 -0.67
N ASP A 312 -31.38 -18.00 0.14
CA ASP A 312 -31.45 -18.85 1.33
C ASP A 312 -31.27 -20.34 0.99
N GLU A 313 -31.90 -20.80 -0.09
CA GLU A 313 -31.74 -22.17 -0.55
C GLU A 313 -30.32 -22.49 -1.04
N MET A 314 -29.69 -21.54 -1.77
CA MET A 314 -28.32 -21.71 -2.23
C MET A 314 -27.33 -21.75 -1.07
N LEU A 315 -27.59 -20.99 0.00
CA LEU A 315 -26.72 -20.90 1.18
C LEU A 315 -26.95 -22.03 2.19
N ALA A 316 -28.10 -22.70 2.19
CA ALA A 316 -28.46 -23.78 3.14
C ALA A 316 -27.47 -24.97 3.17
N GLY A 317 -26.53 -25.07 2.23
CA GLY A 317 -25.48 -26.08 2.21
C GLY A 317 -24.09 -25.57 2.63
N ILE A 318 -23.98 -24.29 3.09
CA ILE A 318 -22.70 -23.63 3.42
C ILE A 318 -22.63 -23.22 4.89
N LEU A 319 -23.77 -22.87 5.48
CA LEU A 319 -23.96 -22.62 6.90
C LEU A 319 -24.37 -23.90 7.62
#